data_93ce4c92297e45fae578c911d436b27a
#
_entry.id   93ce4c92297e45fae578c911d436b27a
#
_cell.length_a   1.000
_cell.length_b   1.000
_cell.length_c   1.000
_cell.angle_alpha   90.00
_cell.angle_beta   90.00
_cell.angle_gamma   90.00
#
_symmetry.space_group_name_H-M   'P 1'
#
loop_
_entity.id
_entity.type
_entity.pdbx_description
1 polymer ?
#
loop_
_entity_poly.entity_id
_entity_poly.type
_entity_poly.pdbx_seq_one_letter_code
_entity_poly.pdbx_strand_id
1 'polypeptide(L)'
;HIPEESIVGIEDLNRYPSDKITIITTGSQGEPMAGLSRIAYGSHRHISIEQDDLFIISASPIPGNDKLVSRVINQLYRKGVEVIYEDLEDIHVSGHAYKEELKLIHTLVKPKYFMPVHGEYRHLKHHSDLALKLGMDKSNVFTLETGQVLEISQDKAIATEKVHTGVVFVDGIGVGDVGNIVLRDRRDLAR
;
A
#
# COMPACT_ATOMS: atom_id res chain seq x y z
N HIS A 1 9.03 -17.75 -6.98
CA HIS A 1 9.31 -17.69 -8.42
C HIS A 1 8.23 -18.49 -9.14
N ILE A 2 7.41 -17.83 -9.96
CA ILE A 2 6.45 -18.48 -10.83
C ILE A 2 7.18 -18.76 -12.15
N PRO A 3 7.15 -20.01 -12.68
CA PRO A 3 7.75 -20.31 -13.98
C PRO A 3 7.09 -19.48 -15.09
N GLU A 4 7.88 -18.99 -16.05
CA GLU A 4 7.36 -18.12 -17.13
C GLU A 4 6.28 -18.82 -17.96
N GLU A 5 6.40 -20.12 -18.17
CA GLU A 5 5.43 -20.96 -18.89
C GLU A 5 4.08 -21.07 -18.18
N SER A 6 4.01 -20.72 -16.90
CA SER A 6 2.77 -20.69 -16.11
C SER A 6 2.07 -19.32 -16.15
N ILE A 7 2.68 -18.31 -16.80
CA ILE A 7 2.13 -16.97 -16.91
C ILE A 7 1.50 -16.81 -18.30
N VAL A 8 0.22 -16.45 -18.32
CA VAL A 8 -0.53 -16.28 -19.57
C VAL A 8 -1.09 -14.87 -19.70
N GLY A 9 -1.22 -14.39 -20.92
CA GLY A 9 -1.86 -13.11 -21.21
C GLY A 9 -3.37 -13.16 -20.93
N ILE A 10 -3.95 -12.05 -20.53
CA ILE A 10 -5.37 -11.97 -20.20
C ILE A 10 -6.28 -12.27 -21.40
N GLU A 11 -5.80 -12.02 -22.61
CA GLU A 11 -6.47 -12.33 -23.88
C GLU A 11 -6.50 -13.82 -24.21
N ASP A 12 -5.65 -14.60 -23.58
CA ASP A 12 -5.52 -16.04 -23.80
C ASP A 12 -6.26 -16.89 -22.76
N LEU A 13 -6.94 -16.28 -21.77
CA LEU A 13 -7.64 -16.97 -20.70
C LEU A 13 -8.62 -18.04 -21.24
N ASN A 14 -9.34 -17.73 -22.30
CA ASN A 14 -10.32 -18.66 -22.92
C ASN A 14 -9.69 -19.95 -23.52
N ARG A 15 -8.39 -20.07 -23.55
CA ARG A 15 -7.67 -21.28 -24.01
C ARG A 15 -7.46 -22.30 -22.90
N TYR A 16 -7.75 -21.92 -21.67
CA TYR A 16 -7.54 -22.76 -20.49
C TYR A 16 -8.86 -23.05 -19.78
N PRO A 17 -9.02 -24.24 -19.19
CA PRO A 17 -10.15 -24.53 -18.33
C PRO A 17 -10.19 -23.57 -17.13
N SER A 18 -11.39 -23.13 -16.72
CA SER A 18 -11.54 -22.16 -15.61
C SER A 18 -10.95 -22.67 -14.30
N ASP A 19 -11.05 -23.96 -14.01
CA ASP A 19 -10.47 -24.62 -12.83
C ASP A 19 -8.93 -24.66 -12.79
N LYS A 20 -8.26 -24.24 -13.87
CA LYS A 20 -6.79 -24.15 -13.98
C LYS A 20 -6.28 -22.72 -14.00
N ILE A 21 -7.16 -21.73 -13.86
CA ILE A 21 -6.80 -20.32 -13.94
C ILE A 21 -6.74 -19.74 -12.53
N THR A 22 -5.62 -19.09 -12.21
CA THR A 22 -5.50 -18.21 -11.04
C THR A 22 -5.21 -16.80 -11.51
N ILE A 23 -6.02 -15.83 -11.07
CA ILE A 23 -5.88 -14.43 -11.45
C ILE A 23 -5.36 -13.65 -10.25
N ILE A 24 -4.23 -12.95 -10.44
CA ILE A 24 -3.69 -12.01 -9.46
C ILE A 24 -4.02 -10.60 -9.93
N THR A 25 -4.72 -9.84 -9.12
CA THR A 25 -5.20 -8.49 -9.48
C THR A 25 -5.00 -7.47 -8.37
N THR A 26 -5.11 -6.21 -8.72
CA THR A 26 -5.11 -5.06 -7.79
C THR A 26 -6.51 -4.81 -7.21
N GLY A 27 -6.60 -4.00 -6.15
CA GLY A 27 -7.89 -3.54 -5.62
C GLY A 27 -8.21 -4.01 -4.22
N SER A 28 -7.21 -4.47 -3.47
CA SER A 28 -7.35 -4.92 -2.08
C SER A 28 -7.82 -3.83 -1.11
N GLN A 29 -7.75 -2.55 -1.51
CA GLN A 29 -8.23 -1.40 -0.74
C GLN A 29 -9.61 -0.89 -1.21
N GLY A 30 -10.28 -1.62 -2.11
CA GLY A 30 -11.60 -1.28 -2.61
C GLY A 30 -11.63 -0.10 -3.60
N GLU A 31 -10.50 0.23 -4.21
CA GLU A 31 -10.39 1.33 -5.16
C GLU A 31 -11.31 1.10 -6.38
N PRO A 32 -12.16 2.08 -6.75
CA PRO A 32 -13.20 1.87 -7.78
C PRO A 32 -12.66 1.47 -9.15
N MET A 33 -11.46 1.95 -9.51
CA MET A 33 -10.84 1.69 -10.83
C MET A 33 -9.93 0.45 -10.84
N ALA A 34 -9.70 -0.17 -9.70
CA ALA A 34 -8.86 -1.35 -9.59
C ALA A 34 -9.49 -2.61 -10.22
N GLY A 35 -8.66 -3.59 -10.54
CA GLY A 35 -9.10 -4.82 -11.19
C GLY A 35 -10.19 -5.55 -10.41
N LEU A 36 -9.99 -5.77 -9.11
CA LEU A 36 -10.96 -6.45 -8.25
C LEU A 36 -12.33 -5.76 -8.24
N SER A 37 -12.36 -4.43 -8.06
CA SER A 37 -13.61 -3.67 -8.08
C SER A 37 -14.33 -3.79 -9.42
N ARG A 38 -13.60 -3.66 -10.53
CA ARG A 38 -14.17 -3.81 -11.87
C ARG A 38 -14.73 -5.21 -12.13
N ILE A 39 -14.06 -6.25 -11.63
CA ILE A 39 -14.54 -7.64 -11.71
C ILE A 39 -15.81 -7.78 -10.87
N ALA A 40 -15.79 -7.36 -9.61
CA ALA A 40 -16.92 -7.46 -8.69
C ALA A 40 -18.18 -6.77 -9.22
N TYR A 41 -18.03 -5.60 -9.83
CA TYR A 41 -19.14 -4.83 -10.41
C TYR A 41 -19.47 -5.20 -11.88
N GLY A 42 -18.77 -6.17 -12.47
CA GLY A 42 -19.04 -6.66 -13.82
C GLY A 42 -18.63 -5.67 -14.94
N SER A 43 -17.72 -4.76 -14.66
CA SER A 43 -17.19 -3.78 -15.63
C SER A 43 -15.79 -4.11 -16.15
N HIS A 44 -15.25 -5.26 -15.75
CA HIS A 44 -13.96 -5.71 -16.28
C HIS A 44 -14.10 -6.27 -17.71
N ARG A 45 -13.20 -5.84 -18.60
CA ARG A 45 -13.33 -6.12 -20.04
C ARG A 45 -13.18 -7.60 -20.41
N HIS A 46 -12.34 -8.34 -19.68
CA HIS A 46 -11.93 -9.70 -20.04
C HIS A 46 -12.31 -10.75 -18.99
N ILE A 47 -12.75 -10.35 -17.81
CA ILE A 47 -13.03 -11.26 -16.69
C ILE A 47 -14.48 -11.09 -16.27
N SER A 48 -15.20 -12.20 -16.24
CA SER A 48 -16.54 -12.32 -15.68
C SER A 48 -16.50 -13.30 -14.50
N ILE A 49 -17.33 -13.08 -13.51
CA ILE A 49 -17.46 -13.95 -12.33
C ILE A 49 -18.38 -15.12 -12.65
N GLU A 50 -17.93 -16.32 -12.31
CA GLU A 50 -18.71 -17.56 -12.35
C GLU A 50 -19.05 -18.02 -10.90
N GLN A 51 -20.08 -18.86 -10.73
CA GLN A 51 -20.56 -19.25 -9.40
C GLN A 51 -19.54 -20.05 -8.58
N ASP A 52 -18.69 -20.81 -9.24
CA ASP A 52 -17.68 -21.67 -8.61
C ASP A 52 -16.34 -20.94 -8.37
N ASP A 53 -16.29 -19.64 -8.63
CA ASP A 53 -15.08 -18.85 -8.40
C ASP A 53 -14.82 -18.65 -6.91
N LEU A 54 -13.54 -18.72 -6.53
CA LEU A 54 -13.04 -18.40 -5.21
C LEU A 54 -12.26 -17.07 -5.26
N PHE A 55 -12.62 -16.14 -4.38
CA PHE A 55 -11.91 -14.88 -4.20
C PHE A 55 -11.13 -14.88 -2.89
N ILE A 56 -9.82 -14.63 -2.95
CA ILE A 56 -8.95 -14.48 -1.78
C ILE A 56 -8.43 -13.05 -1.72
N ILE A 57 -8.82 -12.31 -0.69
CA ILE A 57 -8.38 -10.94 -0.43
C ILE A 57 -7.31 -10.97 0.65
N SER A 58 -6.06 -11.22 0.24
CA SER A 58 -4.90 -11.33 1.12
C SER A 58 -4.29 -9.95 1.43
N ALA A 59 -5.10 -9.07 2.03
CA ALA A 59 -4.66 -7.74 2.43
C ALA A 59 -5.54 -7.18 3.55
N SER A 60 -4.90 -6.52 4.52
CA SER A 60 -5.61 -5.76 5.55
C SER A 60 -6.05 -4.40 5.02
N PRO A 61 -7.28 -3.97 5.25
CA PRO A 61 -7.71 -2.61 4.91
C PRO A 61 -6.87 -1.55 5.63
N ILE A 62 -6.40 -0.56 4.89
CA ILE A 62 -5.81 0.64 5.49
C ILE A 62 -6.90 1.40 6.24
N PRO A 63 -6.66 1.91 7.45
CA PRO A 63 -7.64 2.69 8.19
C PRO A 63 -8.29 3.79 7.33
N GLY A 64 -9.62 3.77 7.24
CA GLY A 64 -10.41 4.65 6.37
C GLY A 64 -10.89 4.01 5.06
N ASN A 65 -10.31 2.90 4.62
CA ASN A 65 -10.76 2.16 3.43
C ASN A 65 -11.73 1.02 3.75
N ASP A 66 -12.00 0.76 5.03
CA ASP A 66 -12.87 -0.35 5.49
C ASP A 66 -14.21 -0.40 4.76
N LYS A 67 -14.85 0.77 4.59
CA LYS A 67 -16.14 0.87 3.87
C LYS A 67 -16.04 0.51 2.39
N LEU A 68 -14.93 0.87 1.74
CA LEU A 68 -14.72 0.57 0.32
C LEU A 68 -14.47 -0.93 0.13
N VAL A 69 -13.60 -1.51 0.94
CA VAL A 69 -13.31 -2.95 0.93
C VAL A 69 -14.57 -3.75 1.22
N SER A 70 -15.32 -3.38 2.28
CA SER A 70 -16.59 -4.03 2.63
C SER A 70 -17.61 -3.98 1.50
N ARG A 71 -17.70 -2.88 0.74
CA ARG A 71 -18.60 -2.79 -0.43
C ARG A 71 -18.22 -3.81 -1.52
N VAL A 72 -16.93 -3.96 -1.81
CA VAL A 72 -16.45 -4.91 -2.82
C VAL A 72 -16.74 -6.34 -2.36
N ILE A 73 -16.43 -6.69 -1.12
CA ILE A 73 -16.74 -8.00 -0.53
C ILE A 73 -18.23 -8.30 -0.63
N ASN A 74 -19.08 -7.37 -0.18
CA ASN A 74 -20.53 -7.54 -0.29
C ASN A 74 -21.00 -7.71 -1.72
N GLN A 75 -20.36 -7.07 -2.69
CA GLN A 75 -20.71 -7.22 -4.10
C GLN A 75 -20.33 -8.62 -4.63
N LEU A 76 -19.20 -9.18 -4.20
CA LEU A 76 -18.80 -10.55 -4.51
C LEU A 76 -19.80 -11.56 -3.92
N TYR A 77 -20.18 -11.41 -2.64
CA TYR A 77 -21.23 -12.25 -2.03
C TYR A 77 -22.58 -12.20 -2.77
N ARG A 78 -22.98 -11.01 -3.28
CA ARG A 78 -24.20 -10.88 -4.10
C ARG A 78 -24.10 -11.63 -5.43
N LYS A 79 -22.91 -11.91 -5.92
CA LYS A 79 -22.67 -12.73 -7.11
C LYS A 79 -22.72 -14.22 -6.80
N GLY A 80 -22.78 -14.61 -5.52
CA GLY A 80 -22.89 -16.01 -5.08
C GLY A 80 -21.55 -16.75 -5.03
N VAL A 81 -20.44 -16.05 -5.08
CA VAL A 81 -19.09 -16.65 -5.04
C VAL A 81 -18.57 -16.78 -3.61
N GLU A 82 -17.64 -17.69 -3.40
CA GLU A 82 -16.92 -17.83 -2.15
C GLU A 82 -15.86 -16.74 -2.01
N VAL A 83 -15.77 -16.11 -0.81
CA VAL A 83 -14.80 -15.04 -0.55
C VAL A 83 -14.10 -15.33 0.76
N ILE A 84 -12.75 -15.43 0.71
CA ILE A 84 -11.88 -15.54 1.88
C ILE A 84 -11.16 -14.19 2.07
N TYR A 85 -11.20 -13.64 3.28
CA TYR A 85 -10.56 -12.38 3.65
C TYR A 85 -10.11 -12.42 5.11
N GLU A 86 -9.30 -11.45 5.55
CA GLU A 86 -8.56 -11.46 6.82
C GLU A 86 -9.42 -11.74 8.05
N ASP A 87 -10.67 -11.24 8.11
CA ASP A 87 -11.58 -11.48 9.24
C ASP A 87 -12.01 -12.95 9.38
N LEU A 88 -11.87 -13.76 8.32
CA LEU A 88 -12.25 -15.18 8.29
C LEU A 88 -11.06 -16.11 8.46
N GLU A 89 -9.91 -15.75 7.87
CA GLU A 89 -8.73 -16.60 7.81
C GLU A 89 -7.45 -15.75 7.93
N ASP A 90 -6.42 -16.29 8.55
CA ASP A 90 -5.10 -15.66 8.66
C ASP A 90 -4.31 -15.78 7.35
N ILE A 91 -4.73 -15.02 6.35
CA ILE A 91 -4.21 -15.05 4.98
C ILE A 91 -3.31 -13.87 4.63
N HIS A 92 -3.20 -12.88 5.51
CA HIS A 92 -2.36 -11.71 5.28
C HIS A 92 -1.00 -11.85 5.97
N VAL A 93 0.06 -11.58 5.20
CA VAL A 93 1.42 -11.45 5.74
C VAL A 93 1.91 -10.03 5.46
N SER A 94 2.31 -9.32 6.51
CA SER A 94 2.86 -7.97 6.37
C SER A 94 4.09 -7.96 5.47
N GLY A 95 4.14 -7.00 4.54
CA GLY A 95 5.33 -6.75 3.72
C GLY A 95 6.43 -5.97 4.47
N HIS A 96 6.12 -5.44 5.67
CA HIS A 96 7.09 -4.75 6.50
C HIS A 96 7.91 -5.74 7.33
N ALA A 97 9.22 -5.49 7.40
CA ALA A 97 10.13 -6.32 8.17
C ALA A 97 9.86 -6.22 9.68
N TYR A 98 9.97 -7.35 10.38
CA TYR A 98 9.95 -7.40 11.84
C TYR A 98 11.25 -6.82 12.42
N LYS A 99 11.22 -6.49 13.71
CA LYS A 99 12.34 -5.88 14.43
C LYS A 99 13.66 -6.65 14.27
N GLU A 100 13.63 -7.98 14.36
CA GLU A 100 14.84 -8.80 14.25
C GLU A 100 15.39 -8.83 12.80
N GLU A 101 14.51 -8.78 11.81
CA GLU A 101 14.89 -8.66 10.39
C GLU A 101 15.52 -7.30 10.12
N LEU A 102 14.99 -6.21 10.69
CA LEU A 102 15.60 -4.88 10.61
C LEU A 102 17.00 -4.86 11.22
N LYS A 103 17.21 -5.52 12.36
CA LYS A 103 18.55 -5.67 12.96
C LYS A 103 19.50 -6.43 12.05
N LEU A 104 19.02 -7.52 11.45
CA LEU A 104 19.82 -8.33 10.54
C LEU A 104 20.29 -7.51 9.35
N ILE A 105 19.36 -6.83 8.66
CA ILE A 105 19.69 -5.98 7.50
C ILE A 105 20.64 -4.85 7.90
N HIS A 106 20.38 -4.16 9.00
CA HIS A 106 21.26 -3.09 9.48
C HIS A 106 22.69 -3.61 9.74
N THR A 107 22.81 -4.77 10.38
CA THR A 107 24.11 -5.40 10.69
C THR A 107 24.85 -5.85 9.45
N LEU A 108 24.14 -6.33 8.44
CA LEU A 108 24.74 -6.75 7.16
C LEU A 108 25.19 -5.55 6.32
N VAL A 109 24.37 -4.52 6.23
CA VAL A 109 24.66 -3.31 5.42
C VAL A 109 25.72 -2.44 6.06
N LYS A 110 25.76 -2.36 7.41
CA LYS A 110 26.66 -1.49 8.19
C LYS A 110 26.67 -0.05 7.66
N PRO A 111 25.53 0.65 7.63
CA PRO A 111 25.44 1.96 7.04
C PRO A 111 26.27 2.98 7.81
N LYS A 112 26.90 3.92 7.10
CA LYS A 112 27.61 5.06 7.72
C LYS A 112 26.61 6.05 8.31
N TYR A 113 25.51 6.31 7.62
CA TYR A 113 24.40 7.17 8.04
C TYR A 113 23.10 6.42 7.97
N PHE A 114 22.18 6.76 8.87
CA PHE A 114 20.90 6.09 8.96
C PHE A 114 19.75 7.12 9.07
N MET A 115 18.77 7.00 8.22
CA MET A 115 17.55 7.80 8.25
C MET A 115 16.35 6.88 7.99
N PRO A 116 15.50 6.60 8.99
CA PRO A 116 14.25 5.87 8.77
C PRO A 116 13.27 6.74 7.98
N VAL A 117 12.50 6.09 7.12
CA VAL A 117 11.45 6.73 6.32
C VAL A 117 10.18 5.91 6.41
N HIS A 118 9.06 6.53 6.08
CA HIS A 118 7.74 5.91 6.04
C HIS A 118 7.16 5.59 7.43
N GLY A 119 5.92 5.95 7.64
CA GLY A 119 5.18 5.79 8.88
C GLY A 119 5.06 7.06 9.70
N GLU A 120 4.48 6.94 10.89
CA GLU A 120 4.35 8.03 11.85
C GLU A 120 5.69 8.28 12.58
N TYR A 121 5.81 9.45 13.22
CA TYR A 121 7.04 9.82 13.95
C TYR A 121 7.46 8.77 14.99
N ARG A 122 6.51 8.12 15.67
CA ARG A 122 6.81 7.04 16.63
C ARG A 122 7.53 5.85 15.97
N HIS A 123 7.16 5.50 14.73
CA HIS A 123 7.81 4.43 13.97
C HIS A 123 9.23 4.81 13.60
N LEU A 124 9.44 6.05 13.10
CA LEU A 124 10.76 6.58 12.78
C LEU A 124 11.65 6.60 14.03
N LYS A 125 11.10 7.06 15.16
CA LYS A 125 11.82 7.10 16.43
C LYS A 125 12.24 5.71 16.90
N HIS A 126 11.33 4.73 16.90
CA HIS A 126 11.66 3.36 17.29
C HIS A 126 12.73 2.73 16.39
N HIS A 127 12.68 3.00 15.08
CA HIS A 127 13.67 2.49 14.14
C HIS A 127 15.04 3.17 14.32
N SER A 128 15.07 4.48 14.61
CA SER A 128 16.29 5.20 15.00
C SER A 128 16.89 4.64 16.29
N ASP A 129 16.06 4.40 17.31
CA ASP A 129 16.50 3.81 18.60
C ASP A 129 17.07 2.39 18.40
N LEU A 130 16.57 1.65 17.43
CA LEU A 130 17.12 0.35 17.05
C LEU A 130 18.55 0.48 16.51
N ALA A 131 18.78 1.43 15.58
CA ALA A 131 20.11 1.69 15.04
C ALA A 131 21.11 2.09 16.13
N LEU A 132 20.71 2.96 17.09
CA LEU A 132 21.54 3.31 18.24
C LEU A 132 21.86 2.11 19.13
N LYS A 133 20.90 1.22 19.39
CA LYS A 133 21.11 -0.02 20.15
C LYS A 133 22.05 -1.00 19.46
N LEU A 134 22.16 -0.94 18.15
CA LEU A 134 23.11 -1.72 17.36
C LEU A 134 24.52 -1.08 17.33
N GLY A 135 24.75 0.00 18.07
CA GLY A 135 26.04 0.64 18.23
C GLY A 135 26.33 1.78 17.26
N MET A 136 25.32 2.24 16.52
CA MET A 136 25.50 3.40 15.64
C MET A 136 25.65 4.69 16.45
N ASP A 137 26.56 5.56 16.03
CA ASP A 137 26.74 6.86 16.65
C ASP A 137 25.52 7.75 16.46
N LYS A 138 25.10 8.46 17.51
CA LYS A 138 23.93 9.33 17.48
C LYS A 138 24.03 10.45 16.44
N SER A 139 25.24 10.92 16.14
CA SER A 139 25.47 11.94 15.11
C SER A 139 25.20 11.45 13.70
N ASN A 140 25.11 10.14 13.50
CA ASN A 140 24.89 9.48 12.21
C ASN A 140 23.46 8.96 12.05
N VAL A 141 22.58 9.18 13.03
CA VAL A 141 21.17 8.76 13.00
C VAL A 141 20.26 9.97 12.90
N PHE A 142 19.48 10.06 11.84
CA PHE A 142 18.66 11.22 11.51
C PHE A 142 17.16 10.83 11.55
N THR A 143 16.42 11.32 12.56
CA THR A 143 14.97 11.20 12.62
C THR A 143 14.37 12.51 12.13
N LEU A 144 13.99 12.56 10.87
CA LEU A 144 13.54 13.78 10.21
C LEU A 144 12.02 13.85 10.08
N GLU A 145 11.49 15.05 10.09
CA GLU A 145 10.10 15.36 9.76
C GLU A 145 9.95 15.70 8.28
N THR A 146 8.71 15.63 7.79
CA THR A 146 8.39 16.02 6.42
C THR A 146 8.89 17.42 6.10
N GLY A 147 9.60 17.55 5.00
CA GLY A 147 10.21 18.79 4.53
C GLY A 147 11.63 19.03 5.02
N GLN A 148 12.12 18.38 6.07
CA GLN A 148 13.52 18.48 6.44
C GLN A 148 14.41 17.86 5.38
N VAL A 149 15.48 18.55 5.02
CA VAL A 149 16.45 18.11 4.03
C VAL A 149 17.64 17.50 4.73
N LEU A 150 18.08 16.32 4.28
CA LEU A 150 19.33 15.71 4.69
C LEU A 150 20.32 15.78 3.53
N GLU A 151 21.37 16.55 3.70
CA GLU A 151 22.49 16.59 2.77
C GLU A 151 23.52 15.53 3.15
N ILE A 152 23.80 14.62 2.23
CA ILE A 152 24.75 13.51 2.44
C ILE A 152 25.88 13.64 1.44
N SER A 153 27.09 13.57 1.96
CA SER A 153 28.32 13.43 1.17
C SER A 153 29.12 12.21 1.65
N GLN A 154 30.24 11.94 1.01
CA GLN A 154 31.12 10.86 1.44
C GLN A 154 31.56 11.00 2.90
N ASP A 155 31.78 12.23 3.36
CA ASP A 155 32.41 12.51 4.67
C ASP A 155 31.42 12.97 5.73
N LYS A 156 30.28 13.54 5.35
CA LYS A 156 29.34 14.13 6.30
C LYS A 156 27.88 13.95 5.86
N ALA A 157 27.01 13.93 6.86
CA ALA A 157 25.57 14.10 6.68
C ALA A 157 25.06 15.16 7.64
N ILE A 158 24.26 16.11 7.14
CA ILE A 158 23.76 17.26 7.91
C ILE A 158 22.28 17.47 7.57
N ALA A 159 21.45 17.56 8.61
CA ALA A 159 20.09 18.04 8.45
C ALA A 159 20.11 19.57 8.26
N THR A 160 19.53 20.04 7.17
CA THR A 160 19.49 21.46 6.79
C THR A 160 18.07 22.03 6.90
N GLU A 161 17.87 23.20 6.31
CA GLU A 161 16.59 23.91 6.38
C GLU A 161 15.42 23.08 5.77
N LYS A 162 14.20 23.37 6.25
CA LYS A 162 12.99 22.75 5.71
C LYS A 162 12.64 23.38 4.35
N VAL A 163 12.31 22.53 3.39
CA VAL A 163 11.60 22.96 2.19
C VAL A 163 10.11 23.12 2.48
N HIS A 164 9.43 23.93 1.67
CA HIS A 164 7.99 24.08 1.81
C HIS A 164 7.28 22.74 1.61
N THR A 165 6.47 22.37 2.58
CA THR A 165 5.63 21.17 2.54
C THR A 165 4.24 21.52 3.01
N GLY A 166 3.25 20.85 2.44
CA GLY A 166 1.86 21.07 2.81
C GLY A 166 0.94 20.20 1.98
N VAL A 167 -0.34 20.31 2.26
CA VAL A 167 -1.38 19.65 1.46
C VAL A 167 -1.60 20.49 0.22
N VAL A 168 -1.35 19.92 -0.94
CA VAL A 168 -1.68 20.52 -2.24
C VAL A 168 -2.98 19.89 -2.70
N PHE A 169 -4.04 20.69 -2.82
CA PHE A 169 -5.31 20.24 -3.34
C PHE A 169 -5.30 20.28 -4.87
N VAL A 170 -5.85 19.22 -5.48
CA VAL A 170 -6.05 19.14 -6.92
C VAL A 170 -7.56 19.00 -7.16
N ASP A 171 -8.13 19.93 -7.92
CA ASP A 171 -9.53 19.93 -8.30
C ASP A 171 -9.67 20.04 -9.83
N GLY A 172 -9.96 18.91 -10.47
CA GLY A 172 -10.01 18.83 -11.93
C GLY A 172 -8.71 19.24 -12.57
N ILE A 173 -8.69 20.37 -13.27
CA ILE A 173 -7.52 20.94 -13.94
C ILE A 173 -6.78 21.99 -13.07
N GLY A 174 -7.33 22.32 -11.89
CA GLY A 174 -6.73 23.28 -10.97
C GLY A 174 -5.83 22.61 -9.95
N VAL A 175 -4.63 23.16 -9.75
CA VAL A 175 -3.68 22.73 -8.71
C VAL A 175 -3.41 23.92 -7.78
N GLY A 176 -3.55 23.73 -6.48
CA GLY A 176 -3.24 24.76 -5.48
C GLY A 176 -4.38 25.05 -4.53
N ASP A 177 -4.62 26.33 -4.23
CA ASP A 177 -5.58 26.76 -3.23
C ASP A 177 -7.03 26.51 -3.71
N VAL A 178 -7.65 25.48 -3.15
CA VAL A 178 -9.06 25.16 -3.41
C VAL A 178 -9.91 25.92 -2.40
N GLY A 179 -10.78 26.78 -2.87
CA GLY A 179 -11.62 27.61 -2.01
C GLY A 179 -12.44 26.78 -1.01
N ASN A 180 -12.68 27.36 0.19
CA ASN A 180 -13.41 26.73 1.29
C ASN A 180 -14.80 26.18 0.89
N ILE A 181 -15.41 26.74 -0.15
CA ILE A 181 -16.72 26.29 -0.68
C ILE A 181 -16.59 24.89 -1.27
N VAL A 182 -15.56 24.64 -2.10
CA VAL A 182 -15.32 23.35 -2.75
C VAL A 182 -15.01 22.28 -1.70
N LEU A 183 -14.22 22.61 -0.67
CA LEU A 183 -13.91 21.70 0.44
C LEU A 183 -15.15 21.32 1.25
N ARG A 184 -16.05 22.30 1.48
CA ARG A 184 -17.34 22.07 2.15
C ARG A 184 -18.23 21.17 1.32
N ASP A 185 -18.41 21.47 0.05
CA ASP A 185 -19.30 20.72 -0.85
C ASP A 185 -18.82 19.28 -1.01
N ARG A 186 -17.51 19.04 -1.12
CA ARG A 186 -16.94 17.68 -1.13
C ARG A 186 -17.16 16.94 0.18
N ARG A 187 -17.09 17.62 1.33
CA ARG A 187 -17.39 17.01 2.63
C ARG A 187 -18.86 16.62 2.75
N ASP A 188 -19.77 17.43 2.22
CA ASP A 188 -21.21 17.17 2.26
C ASP A 188 -21.61 16.03 1.31
N LEU A 189 -20.92 15.89 0.17
CA LEU A 189 -21.10 14.77 -0.76
C LEU A 189 -20.48 13.45 -0.26
N ALA A 190 -19.57 13.50 0.70
CA ALA A 190 -18.90 12.31 1.26
C ALA A 190 -19.65 11.70 2.47
N ARG A 191 -20.77 12.30 2.89
CA ARG A 191 -21.67 11.81 3.94
C ARG A 191 -22.80 10.98 3.36
#